data_ed23865e6c390bf4d339b1c1b61c0f10
#
_entry.id   ed23865e6c390bf4d339b1c1b61c0f10
#
_cell.length_a   1.000
_cell.length_b   1.000
_cell.length_c   1.000
_cell.angle_alpha   90.00
_cell.angle_beta   90.00
_cell.angle_gamma   90.00
#
_symmetry.space_group_name_H-M   'P 1'
#
loop_
_entity.id
_entity.type
_entity.pdbx_description
1 polymer ?
#
loop_
_entity_poly.entity_id
_entity_poly.type
_entity_poly.pdbx_seq_one_letter_code
_entity_poly.pdbx_strand_id
1 'polypeptide(L)'
;DLNFDGIKEDVLFYLGSFGASGTKHFDAYVWNPNTEHYDKIEEFKDIPNPKISDKYKCILSRVYVSSAENEYAKYVCTNGHLIKVAELRQYWKGNIYPERDRAVYEEHFVKANVWKRNLKLNQISDFWKPVVPF
;
A
#
# COMPACT_ATOMS: atom_id res chain seq x y z
N ASP A 1 -5.17 9.24 10.85
CA ASP A 1 -6.21 8.24 11.20
C ASP A 1 -5.87 6.92 10.51
N LEU A 2 -5.23 6.00 11.27
CA LEU A 2 -4.68 4.75 10.72
C LEU A 2 -5.72 3.63 10.59
N ASN A 3 -6.72 3.65 11.44
CA ASN A 3 -7.79 2.66 11.46
C ASN A 3 -9.12 3.19 10.93
N PHE A 4 -9.13 4.47 10.48
CA PHE A 4 -10.27 5.15 9.87
C PHE A 4 -11.52 5.20 10.77
N ASP A 5 -11.31 5.35 12.07
CA ASP A 5 -12.38 5.50 13.06
C ASP A 5 -12.83 6.96 13.28
N GLY A 6 -12.19 7.91 12.59
CA GLY A 6 -12.45 9.34 12.70
C GLY A 6 -11.59 10.05 13.76
N ILE A 7 -10.79 9.34 14.52
CA ILE A 7 -9.89 9.88 15.54
C ILE A 7 -8.50 10.06 14.92
N LYS A 8 -7.98 11.29 14.90
CA LYS A 8 -6.69 11.64 14.27
C LYS A 8 -5.54 11.76 15.27
N GLU A 9 -5.55 10.98 16.34
CA GLU A 9 -4.51 10.99 17.39
C GLU A 9 -3.55 9.80 17.28
N ASP A 10 -3.50 9.16 16.11
CA ASP A 10 -2.64 8.01 15.86
C ASP A 10 -1.17 8.44 15.69
N VAL A 11 -0.26 7.55 16.02
CA VAL A 11 1.18 7.83 16.04
C VAL A 11 1.93 6.84 15.16
N LEU A 12 2.82 7.38 14.32
CA LEU A 12 3.79 6.60 13.55
C LEU A 12 5.20 6.82 14.08
N PHE A 13 5.92 5.74 14.33
CA PHE A 13 7.34 5.77 14.65
C PHE A 13 8.16 5.26 13.47
N TYR A 14 9.06 6.08 12.98
CA TYR A 14 9.97 5.71 11.90
C TYR A 14 11.01 4.72 12.42
N LEU A 15 11.08 3.54 11.80
CA LEU A 15 12.01 2.47 12.17
C LEU A 15 13.31 2.50 11.38
N GLY A 16 13.30 3.11 10.20
CA GLY A 16 14.47 3.21 9.33
C GLY A 16 14.17 2.86 7.87
N SER A 17 15.23 2.96 7.06
CA SER A 17 15.21 2.55 5.64
C SER A 17 16.02 1.27 5.49
N PHE A 18 15.45 0.31 4.77
CA PHE A 18 16.04 -1.01 4.60
C PHE A 18 16.21 -1.35 3.12
N GLY A 19 17.28 -2.10 2.80
CA GLY A 19 17.60 -2.51 1.45
C GLY A 19 18.18 -1.42 0.56
N ALA A 20 18.62 -1.79 -0.65
CA ALA A 20 19.26 -0.89 -1.61
C ALA A 20 18.34 0.21 -2.12
N SER A 21 17.03 -0.02 -2.15
CA SER A 21 16.01 0.93 -2.57
C SER A 21 15.55 1.91 -1.48
N GLY A 22 16.08 1.78 -0.24
CA GLY A 22 15.71 2.64 0.87
C GLY A 22 14.26 2.51 1.32
N THR A 23 13.74 1.29 1.36
CA THR A 23 12.36 1.01 1.78
C THR A 23 12.13 1.43 3.23
N LYS A 24 11.16 2.30 3.45
CA LYS A 24 10.85 2.87 4.76
C LYS A 24 9.80 2.03 5.48
N HIS A 25 10.05 1.77 6.77
CA HIS A 25 9.15 1.05 7.66
C HIS A 25 8.84 1.86 8.91
N PHE A 26 7.67 1.60 9.49
CA PHE A 26 7.16 2.30 10.66
C PHE A 26 6.45 1.35 11.62
N ASP A 27 6.52 1.65 12.93
CA ASP A 27 5.55 1.16 13.89
C ASP A 27 4.34 2.10 13.93
N ALA A 28 3.16 1.56 14.19
CA ALA A 28 1.93 2.33 14.26
C ALA A 28 1.14 2.04 15.53
N TYR A 29 0.60 3.09 16.11
CA TYR A 29 -0.23 3.05 17.31
C TYR A 29 -1.49 3.85 17.08
N VAL A 30 -2.64 3.28 17.44
CA VAL A 30 -3.94 3.94 17.36
C VAL A 30 -4.47 4.25 18.76
N TRP A 31 -5.05 5.45 18.93
CA TRP A 31 -5.67 5.83 20.18
C TRP A 31 -6.97 5.08 20.39
N ASN A 32 -7.09 4.45 21.56
CA ASN A 32 -8.31 3.78 21.99
C ASN A 32 -8.99 4.60 23.09
N PRO A 33 -10.10 5.32 22.77
CA PRO A 33 -10.78 6.17 23.73
C PRO A 33 -11.45 5.41 24.86
N ASN A 34 -11.75 4.13 24.70
CA ASN A 34 -12.38 3.29 25.72
C ASN A 34 -11.42 2.90 26.82
N THR A 35 -10.15 2.63 26.48
CA THR A 35 -9.10 2.24 27.42
C THR A 35 -8.20 3.41 27.82
N GLU A 36 -8.28 4.53 27.08
CA GLU A 36 -7.36 5.69 27.21
C GLU A 36 -5.89 5.30 27.06
N HIS A 37 -5.62 4.33 26.17
CA HIS A 37 -4.31 3.84 25.80
C HIS A 37 -4.12 3.80 24.30
N TYR A 38 -2.87 3.74 23.87
CA TYR A 38 -2.50 3.45 22.49
C TYR A 38 -2.40 1.94 22.28
N ASP A 39 -3.09 1.46 21.28
CA ASP A 39 -3.00 0.07 20.82
C ASP A 39 -2.06 -0.03 19.61
N LYS A 40 -1.11 -0.93 19.67
CA LYS A 40 -0.18 -1.16 18.57
C LYS A 40 -0.83 -1.96 17.45
N ILE A 41 -0.64 -1.52 16.19
CA ILE A 41 -0.99 -2.31 15.01
C ILE A 41 0.24 -3.11 14.60
N GLU A 42 0.31 -4.38 14.99
CA GLU A 42 1.51 -5.22 14.85
C GLU A 42 1.96 -5.39 13.39
N GLU A 43 1.03 -5.49 12.44
CA GLU A 43 1.33 -5.73 11.04
C GLU A 43 1.91 -4.51 10.31
N PHE A 44 1.76 -3.30 10.89
CA PHE A 44 2.15 -2.06 10.22
C PHE A 44 3.66 -2.00 9.93
N LYS A 45 4.49 -2.54 10.81
CA LYS A 45 5.95 -2.58 10.65
C LYS A 45 6.40 -3.33 9.38
N ASP A 46 5.58 -4.26 8.89
CA ASP A 46 5.88 -5.08 7.72
C ASP A 46 5.41 -4.45 6.40
N ILE A 47 4.71 -3.30 6.47
CA ILE A 47 4.24 -2.59 5.28
C ILE A 47 5.34 -1.64 4.77
N PRO A 48 5.92 -1.89 3.60
CA PRO A 48 6.95 -1.04 3.05
C PRO A 48 6.36 0.25 2.49
N ASN A 49 7.02 1.38 2.74
CA ASN A 49 6.65 2.70 2.24
C ASN A 49 5.14 3.01 2.38
N PRO A 50 4.58 2.89 3.60
CA PRO A 50 3.14 3.02 3.78
C PRO A 50 2.66 4.43 3.44
N LYS A 51 1.51 4.50 2.77
CA LYS A 51 0.79 5.74 2.50
C LYS A 51 -0.66 5.59 2.93
N ILE A 52 -1.08 6.44 3.84
CA ILE A 52 -2.44 6.46 4.35
C ILE A 52 -3.33 7.24 3.36
N SER A 53 -4.44 6.65 2.97
CA SER A 53 -5.43 7.28 2.10
C SER A 53 -6.76 7.42 2.82
N ASP A 54 -7.06 8.64 3.27
CA ASP A 54 -8.34 8.96 3.90
C ASP A 54 -9.50 8.82 2.91
N LYS A 55 -9.25 9.17 1.65
CA LYS A 55 -10.25 9.08 0.58
C LYS A 55 -10.74 7.65 0.38
N TYR A 56 -9.82 6.69 0.34
CA TYR A 56 -10.14 5.29 0.06
C TYR A 56 -10.17 4.42 1.31
N LYS A 57 -9.99 5.02 2.49
CA LYS A 57 -10.02 4.33 3.79
C LYS A 57 -9.10 3.11 3.82
N CYS A 58 -7.88 3.30 3.37
CA CYS A 58 -6.91 2.22 3.28
C CYS A 58 -5.48 2.70 3.47
N ILE A 59 -4.59 1.73 3.67
CA ILE A 59 -3.15 1.94 3.65
C ILE A 59 -2.59 1.29 2.39
N LEU A 60 -1.81 2.05 1.64
CA LEU A 60 -1.18 1.60 0.40
C LEU A 60 0.32 1.43 0.62
N SER A 61 0.90 0.43 0.00
CA SER A 61 2.35 0.24 -0.01
C SER A 61 2.90 0.21 -1.42
N ARG A 62 4.19 0.53 -1.53
CA ARG A 62 4.94 0.42 -2.78
C ARG A 62 6.28 -0.24 -2.51
N VAL A 63 6.59 -1.27 -3.28
CA VAL A 63 7.91 -1.91 -3.30
C VAL A 63 8.52 -1.76 -4.68
N TYR A 64 9.74 -1.24 -4.70
CA TYR A 64 10.57 -1.21 -5.89
C TYR A 64 11.29 -2.56 -6.00
N VAL A 65 10.90 -3.36 -6.96
CA VAL A 65 11.48 -4.71 -7.15
C VAL A 65 12.72 -4.65 -8.04
N SER A 66 12.62 -3.90 -9.15
CA SER A 66 13.71 -3.68 -10.08
C SER A 66 13.47 -2.42 -10.91
N SER A 67 14.40 -2.05 -11.77
CA SER A 67 14.21 -0.95 -12.72
C SER A 67 12.99 -1.15 -13.66
N ALA A 68 12.53 -2.38 -13.78
CA ALA A 68 11.44 -2.76 -14.68
C ALA A 68 10.15 -3.17 -13.95
N GLU A 69 10.13 -3.21 -12.62
CA GLU A 69 9.00 -3.77 -11.87
C GLU A 69 8.78 -3.05 -10.54
N ASN A 70 7.52 -2.70 -10.27
CA ASN A 70 7.04 -2.23 -8.98
C ASN A 70 5.87 -3.08 -8.52
N GLU A 71 5.79 -3.30 -7.22
CA GLU A 71 4.66 -3.95 -6.58
C GLU A 71 3.99 -2.98 -5.61
N TYR A 72 2.67 -3.05 -5.56
CA TYR A 72 1.84 -2.25 -4.69
C TYR A 72 0.88 -3.16 -3.94
N ALA A 73 0.54 -2.80 -2.72
CA ALA A 73 -0.47 -3.51 -1.95
C ALA A 73 -1.43 -2.55 -1.27
N LYS A 74 -2.66 -3.00 -1.08
CA LYS A 74 -3.71 -2.28 -0.37
C LYS A 74 -4.11 -3.07 0.87
N TYR A 75 -4.10 -2.39 2.01
CA TYR A 75 -4.51 -2.93 3.29
C TYR A 75 -5.70 -2.17 3.85
N VAL A 76 -6.59 -2.88 4.51
CA VAL A 76 -7.67 -2.28 5.30
C VAL A 76 -7.54 -2.69 6.76
N CYS A 77 -7.97 -1.81 7.66
CA CYS A 77 -8.00 -2.11 9.09
C CYS A 77 -9.32 -2.79 9.44
N THR A 78 -9.23 -3.98 10.03
CA THR A 78 -10.38 -4.75 10.48
C THR A 78 -10.08 -5.29 11.88
N ASN A 79 -10.91 -4.89 12.86
CA ASN A 79 -10.74 -5.30 14.27
C ASN A 79 -9.32 -5.08 14.82
N GLY A 80 -8.71 -3.94 14.51
CA GLY A 80 -7.36 -3.61 14.96
C GLY A 80 -6.23 -4.30 14.20
N HIS A 81 -6.53 -5.05 13.16
CA HIS A 81 -5.56 -5.72 12.29
C HIS A 81 -5.58 -5.17 10.88
N LEU A 82 -4.43 -5.15 10.23
CA LEU A 82 -4.30 -4.79 8.82
C LEU A 82 -4.34 -6.04 7.95
N ILE A 83 -5.28 -6.05 7.03
CA ILE A 83 -5.50 -7.18 6.12
C ILE A 83 -5.23 -6.71 4.69
N LYS A 84 -4.37 -7.44 3.97
CA LYS A 84 -4.14 -7.20 2.55
C LYS A 84 -5.37 -7.60 1.75
N VAL A 85 -5.93 -6.66 0.99
CA VAL A 85 -7.16 -6.88 0.20
C VAL A 85 -6.95 -6.81 -1.29
N ALA A 86 -5.88 -6.14 -1.75
CA ALA A 86 -5.55 -6.08 -3.16
C ALA A 86 -4.04 -5.93 -3.37
N GLU A 87 -3.58 -6.35 -4.52
CA GLU A 87 -2.21 -6.21 -4.99
C GLU A 87 -2.22 -5.67 -6.41
N LEU A 88 -1.21 -4.89 -6.76
CA LEU A 88 -0.97 -4.40 -8.11
C LEU A 88 0.48 -4.64 -8.46
N ARG A 89 0.72 -5.22 -9.61
CA ARG A 89 2.04 -5.38 -10.20
C ARG A 89 2.14 -4.51 -11.43
N GLN A 90 3.19 -3.72 -11.48
CA GLN A 90 3.55 -2.92 -12.65
C GLN A 90 4.81 -3.49 -13.26
N TYR A 91 4.79 -3.76 -14.55
CA TYR A 91 5.96 -4.18 -15.31
C TYR A 91 5.96 -3.59 -16.70
N TRP A 92 7.11 -3.68 -17.35
CA TRP A 92 7.31 -3.10 -18.66
C TRP A 92 7.48 -4.20 -19.72
N LYS A 93 6.79 -4.07 -20.83
CA LYS A 93 7.00 -4.97 -21.98
C LYS A 93 8.17 -4.47 -22.81
N GLY A 94 9.23 -5.30 -22.95
CA GLY A 94 10.38 -5.04 -23.83
C GLY A 94 11.63 -4.55 -23.10
N ASN A 95 12.73 -4.46 -23.86
CA ASN A 95 14.06 -4.11 -23.34
C ASN A 95 14.38 -2.63 -23.40
N ILE A 96 13.44 -1.78 -23.80
CA ILE A 96 13.64 -0.35 -23.95
C ILE A 96 13.03 0.34 -22.76
N TYR A 97 13.77 1.32 -22.20
CA TYR A 97 13.34 2.15 -21.09
C TYR A 97 11.93 2.68 -21.38
N PRO A 98 10.98 2.37 -20.53
CA PRO A 98 9.59 2.49 -20.92
C PRO A 98 9.09 3.92 -20.79
N GLU A 99 8.41 4.35 -21.80
CA GLU A 99 7.44 5.41 -21.68
C GLU A 99 6.26 4.90 -20.82
N ARG A 100 5.61 5.77 -20.09
CA ARG A 100 4.46 5.43 -19.20
C ARG A 100 3.38 4.61 -19.90
N ASP A 101 3.18 4.85 -21.18
CA ASP A 101 2.16 4.22 -22.01
C ASP A 101 2.42 2.74 -22.29
N ARG A 102 3.64 2.26 -22.01
CA ARG A 102 4.05 0.87 -22.20
C ARG A 102 4.05 0.06 -20.90
N ALA A 103 3.74 0.69 -19.77
CA ALA A 103 3.54 0.00 -18.52
C ALA A 103 2.33 -0.93 -18.62
N VAL A 104 2.51 -2.13 -18.12
CA VAL A 104 1.45 -3.14 -18.03
C VAL A 104 1.20 -3.44 -16.56
N TYR A 105 -0.06 -3.59 -16.22
CA TYR A 105 -0.49 -3.82 -14.85
C TYR A 105 -1.24 -5.13 -14.71
N GLU A 106 -1.04 -5.79 -13.58
CA GLU A 106 -1.86 -6.90 -13.11
C GLU A 106 -2.44 -6.53 -11.76
N GLU A 107 -3.74 -6.68 -11.60
CA GLU A 107 -4.48 -6.37 -10.39
C GLU A 107 -5.08 -7.64 -9.81
N HIS A 108 -4.83 -7.87 -8.51
CA HIS A 108 -5.32 -9.05 -7.79
C HIS A 108 -6.17 -8.63 -6.61
N PHE A 109 -7.40 -9.10 -6.56
CA PHE A 109 -8.32 -8.94 -5.43
C PHE A 109 -8.27 -10.22 -4.58
N VAL A 110 -7.67 -10.10 -3.39
CA VAL A 110 -7.25 -11.26 -2.59
C VAL A 110 -8.41 -12.12 -2.14
N LYS A 111 -9.46 -11.53 -1.57
CA LYS A 111 -10.61 -12.28 -1.02
C LYS A 111 -11.36 -13.09 -2.08
N ALA A 112 -11.61 -12.48 -3.23
CA ALA A 112 -12.31 -13.14 -4.33
C ALA A 112 -11.37 -13.99 -5.18
N ASN A 113 -10.05 -13.87 -4.98
CA ASN A 113 -9.00 -14.47 -5.81
C ASN A 113 -9.20 -14.18 -7.31
N VAL A 114 -9.51 -12.93 -7.62
CA VAL A 114 -9.73 -12.46 -8.99
C VAL A 114 -8.50 -11.73 -9.49
N TRP A 115 -7.99 -12.16 -10.63
CA TRP A 115 -6.90 -11.53 -11.36
C TRP A 115 -7.41 -10.80 -12.59
N LYS A 116 -6.98 -9.53 -12.74
CA LYS A 116 -7.14 -8.77 -13.97
C LYS A 116 -5.76 -8.51 -14.53
N ARG A 117 -5.48 -9.01 -15.72
CA ARG A 117 -4.15 -8.98 -16.33
C ARG A 117 -4.10 -8.09 -17.56
N ASN A 118 -2.89 -7.70 -17.94
CA ASN A 118 -2.63 -6.93 -19.15
C ASN A 118 -3.38 -5.60 -19.21
N LEU A 119 -3.48 -4.94 -18.05
CA LEU A 119 -4.19 -3.67 -17.91
C LEU A 119 -3.29 -2.49 -18.29
N LYS A 120 -3.91 -1.44 -18.81
CA LYS A 120 -3.29 -0.12 -18.98
C LYS A 120 -3.50 0.73 -17.72
N LEU A 121 -2.75 1.83 -17.59
CA LEU A 121 -2.83 2.74 -16.46
C LEU A 121 -4.27 3.25 -16.18
N ASN A 122 -5.05 3.52 -17.23
CA ASN A 122 -6.43 3.99 -17.09
C ASN A 122 -7.45 2.89 -16.77
N GLN A 123 -7.01 1.64 -16.69
CA GLN A 123 -7.86 0.47 -16.42
C GLN A 123 -7.70 -0.08 -15.00
N ILE A 124 -6.68 0.37 -14.25
CA ILE A 124 -6.50 -0.03 -12.85
C ILE A 124 -7.48 0.71 -11.94
N SER A 125 -7.74 0.14 -10.77
CA SER A 125 -8.64 0.74 -9.79
C SER A 125 -8.14 2.11 -9.32
N ASP A 126 -9.06 3.04 -9.11
CA ASP A 126 -8.75 4.43 -8.72
C ASP A 126 -8.02 4.54 -7.38
N PHE A 127 -8.22 3.59 -6.47
CA PHE A 127 -7.56 3.64 -5.17
C PHE A 127 -6.03 3.49 -5.25
N TRP A 128 -5.47 3.09 -6.39
CA TRP A 128 -4.03 3.06 -6.60
C TRP A 128 -3.41 4.42 -6.91
N LYS A 129 -4.22 5.40 -7.27
CA LYS A 129 -3.75 6.76 -7.63
C LYS A 129 -2.79 7.40 -6.64
N PRO A 130 -2.95 7.25 -5.31
CA PRO A 130 -2.03 7.85 -4.35
C PRO A 130 -0.60 7.33 -4.43
N VAL A 131 -0.36 6.13 -4.95
CA VAL A 131 0.96 5.47 -4.96
C VAL A 131 1.51 5.20 -6.35
N VAL A 132 0.65 5.03 -7.34
CA VAL A 132 1.08 4.84 -8.73
C VAL A 132 1.30 6.20 -9.38
N PRO A 133 2.48 6.48 -9.97
CA PRO A 133 2.71 7.73 -10.68
C PRO A 133 1.84 7.83 -11.94
N PHE A 134 1.14 8.92 -12.04
CA PHE A 134 0.33 9.28 -13.21
C PHE A 134 1.00 10.33 -14.06
#